data_efc04ac23770f3b10f8d733907546fe6
#
_entry.id   efc04ac23770f3b10f8d733907546fe6
#
_cell.length_a   1.000
_cell.length_b   1.000
_cell.length_c   1.000
_cell.angle_alpha   90.00
_cell.angle_beta   90.00
_cell.angle_gamma   90.00
#
_symmetry.space_group_name_H-M   'P 1'
#
loop_
_entity.id
_entity.type
_entity.pdbx_description
1 polymer ?
#
loop_
_entity_poly.entity_id
_entity_poly.type
_entity_poly.pdbx_seq_one_letter_code
_entity_poly.pdbx_strand_id
1 'polypeptide(L)'
;MYKRQINPKARVGVKLVASSGIGTIAAGVAKAKADIILISGHNGGTGATPQTSVKYVGIPWEMGLTEANQVLTLNNLRHKVTLRTDGGIKTGRDVVIAAMMGAEEYGVATTALVAMGCIMVRQCHSNTCPVGVCTQDEKLREKFTGTPDKIVNLFTFIASEVREILAELGFKSLNDVIGRTDLLMQVSKASPNLDDLDLNPLFVQADPGNNKRYCDNVEINKVPDTLDQEIWPEIEKSLDNLKKIDKEFIIKNTNRAVGTRISHNLYKKYGYEKLEENFLSLNFKGSAGQSFGAFASKGLKLNLKGDANDYVGKGLSGATISIKLPDESNFCLLYTSPSPRD
;
A
#
# COMPACT_ATOMS: atom_id res chain seq x y z
N MET A 1 9.28 -3.87 -2.31
CA MET A 1 10.42 -4.81 -2.21
C MET A 1 11.28 -4.51 -0.97
N TYR A 2 11.87 -3.33 -0.81
CA TYR A 2 12.72 -2.97 0.35
C TYR A 2 12.06 -3.17 1.72
N LYS A 3 10.77 -2.91 1.87
CA LYS A 3 10.04 -3.12 3.16
C LYS A 3 10.16 -4.56 3.65
N ARG A 4 10.02 -5.54 2.76
CA ARG A 4 10.13 -6.97 3.11
C ARG A 4 11.58 -7.41 3.33
N GLN A 5 12.56 -6.72 2.78
CA GLN A 5 13.97 -7.00 3.09
C GLN A 5 14.28 -6.77 4.57
N ILE A 6 13.62 -5.79 5.17
CA ILE A 6 13.79 -5.44 6.58
C ILE A 6 12.86 -6.26 7.47
N ASN A 7 11.61 -6.43 7.07
CA ASN A 7 10.62 -7.26 7.77
C ASN A 7 10.01 -8.30 6.82
N PRO A 8 10.59 -9.50 6.72
CA PRO A 8 10.08 -10.56 5.85
C PRO A 8 8.65 -11.01 6.17
N LYS A 9 8.19 -10.79 7.42
CA LYS A 9 6.83 -11.14 7.87
C LYS A 9 5.79 -10.06 7.56
N ALA A 10 6.21 -8.89 7.04
CA ALA A 10 5.29 -7.79 6.74
C ALA A 10 4.43 -8.12 5.52
N ARG A 11 3.11 -7.95 5.66
CA ARG A 11 2.19 -7.89 4.52
C ARG A 11 2.31 -6.53 3.85
N VAL A 12 2.43 -6.50 2.53
CA VAL A 12 2.52 -5.26 1.75
C VAL A 12 1.21 -5.03 1.03
N GLY A 13 0.54 -3.94 1.41
CA GLY A 13 -0.69 -3.48 0.76
C GLY A 13 -0.44 -2.32 -0.20
N VAL A 14 -1.22 -2.29 -1.27
CA VAL A 14 -1.26 -1.19 -2.24
C VAL A 14 -2.67 -0.64 -2.29
N LYS A 15 -2.80 0.69 -2.13
CA LYS A 15 -4.08 1.39 -2.26
C LYS A 15 -4.23 1.93 -3.68
N LEU A 16 -5.36 1.62 -4.29
CA LEU A 16 -5.74 2.04 -5.64
C LEU A 16 -7.09 2.77 -5.57
N VAL A 17 -7.22 3.87 -6.30
CA VAL A 17 -8.50 4.57 -6.42
C VAL A 17 -9.37 3.85 -7.45
N ALA A 18 -10.64 3.62 -7.11
CA ALA A 18 -11.62 3.08 -8.04
C ALA A 18 -11.75 4.00 -9.27
N SER A 19 -11.47 3.47 -10.42
CA SER A 19 -11.55 4.14 -11.71
C SER A 19 -11.75 3.11 -12.80
N SER A 20 -12.17 3.51 -13.98
CA SER A 20 -12.26 2.60 -15.13
C SER A 20 -10.90 2.00 -15.45
N GLY A 21 -10.82 0.68 -15.67
CA GLY A 21 -9.59 -0.06 -15.92
C GLY A 21 -8.81 -0.45 -14.67
N ILE A 22 -9.37 -0.22 -13.48
CA ILE A 22 -8.70 -0.56 -12.21
C ILE A 22 -8.40 -2.05 -12.07
N GLY A 23 -9.21 -2.90 -12.70
CA GLY A 23 -8.98 -4.35 -12.69
C GLY A 23 -7.65 -4.75 -13.32
N THR A 24 -7.26 -4.12 -14.44
CA THR A 24 -5.95 -4.34 -15.07
C THR A 24 -4.81 -3.90 -14.17
N ILE A 25 -4.95 -2.76 -13.50
CA ILE A 25 -3.96 -2.26 -12.54
C ILE A 25 -3.86 -3.22 -11.35
N ALA A 26 -4.98 -3.69 -10.81
CA ALA A 26 -5.03 -4.65 -9.72
C ALA A 26 -4.33 -5.98 -10.10
N ALA A 27 -4.54 -6.47 -11.33
CA ALA A 27 -3.84 -7.65 -11.82
C ALA A 27 -2.32 -7.44 -11.90
N GLY A 28 -1.87 -6.27 -12.37
CA GLY A 28 -0.45 -5.91 -12.37
C GLY A 28 0.14 -5.86 -10.97
N VAL A 29 -0.58 -5.28 -10.01
CA VAL A 29 -0.17 -5.20 -8.59
C VAL A 29 -0.12 -6.59 -7.94
N ALA A 30 -1.08 -7.47 -8.23
CA ALA A 30 -1.08 -8.86 -7.77
C ALA A 30 0.12 -9.63 -8.35
N LYS A 31 0.42 -9.47 -9.65
CA LYS A 31 1.62 -10.05 -10.30
C LYS A 31 2.92 -9.50 -9.70
N ALA A 32 2.93 -8.25 -9.26
CA ALA A 32 4.04 -7.66 -8.50
C ALA A 32 4.13 -8.15 -7.04
N LYS A 33 3.31 -9.14 -6.68
CA LYS A 33 3.30 -9.84 -5.38
C LYS A 33 2.94 -8.93 -4.20
N ALA A 34 1.97 -8.04 -4.37
CA ALA A 34 1.28 -7.43 -3.24
C ALA A 34 0.49 -8.50 -2.47
N ASP A 35 0.38 -8.36 -1.15
CA ASP A 35 -0.42 -9.27 -0.33
C ASP A 35 -1.86 -8.76 -0.20
N ILE A 36 -2.03 -7.42 -0.24
CA ILE A 36 -3.32 -6.75 -0.09
C ILE A 36 -3.48 -5.72 -1.19
N ILE A 37 -4.63 -5.67 -1.81
CA ILE A 37 -5.04 -4.59 -2.71
C ILE A 37 -6.26 -3.91 -2.10
N LEU A 38 -6.14 -2.63 -1.77
CA LEU A 38 -7.25 -1.81 -1.31
C LEU A 38 -7.81 -1.03 -2.50
N ILE A 39 -9.04 -1.33 -2.88
CA ILE A 39 -9.80 -0.55 -3.85
C ILE A 39 -10.59 0.50 -3.08
N SER A 40 -10.24 1.76 -3.29
CA SER A 40 -10.82 2.90 -2.59
C SER A 40 -11.83 3.61 -3.47
N GLY A 41 -13.07 3.75 -3.02
CA GLY A 41 -14.06 4.57 -3.70
C GLY A 41 -13.71 6.06 -3.66
N HIS A 42 -14.43 6.88 -4.43
CA HIS A 42 -14.23 8.34 -4.49
C HIS A 42 -14.30 9.03 -3.10
N ASN A 43 -15.08 8.46 -2.17
CA ASN A 43 -15.16 8.92 -0.78
C ASN A 43 -14.05 8.35 0.11
N GLY A 44 -13.24 7.44 -0.39
CA GLY A 44 -12.09 6.87 0.31
C GLY A 44 -10.89 7.78 0.16
N GLY A 45 -10.18 8.01 1.25
CA GLY A 45 -9.03 8.88 1.22
C GLY A 45 -8.78 9.50 2.57
N THR A 46 -8.31 10.73 2.56
CA THR A 46 -8.07 11.49 3.79
C THR A 46 -9.19 12.49 4.07
N GLY A 47 -9.55 12.67 5.33
CA GLY A 47 -10.45 13.76 5.77
C GLY A 47 -9.91 15.16 5.48
N ALA A 48 -8.61 15.29 5.22
CA ALA A 48 -7.96 16.54 4.82
C ALA A 48 -8.10 16.86 3.33
N THR A 49 -8.63 15.95 2.52
CA THR A 49 -8.81 16.15 1.08
C THR A 49 -9.89 17.20 0.81
N PRO A 50 -9.65 18.15 -0.11
CA PRO A 50 -10.67 19.11 -0.55
C PRO A 50 -11.91 18.39 -1.08
N GLN A 51 -13.08 18.97 -0.85
CA GLN A 51 -14.35 18.36 -1.23
C GLN A 51 -14.49 18.13 -2.75
N THR A 52 -13.86 18.97 -3.56
CA THR A 52 -13.78 18.82 -5.01
C THR A 52 -13.07 17.53 -5.41
N SER A 53 -11.94 17.20 -4.76
CA SER A 53 -11.23 15.94 -5.01
C SER A 53 -12.06 14.73 -4.59
N VAL A 54 -12.75 14.80 -3.45
CA VAL A 54 -13.66 13.72 -3.00
C VAL A 54 -14.80 13.47 -3.99
N LYS A 55 -15.29 14.50 -4.66
CA LYS A 55 -16.41 14.37 -5.61
C LYS A 55 -16.00 13.90 -7.00
N TYR A 56 -14.81 14.30 -7.47
CA TYR A 56 -14.45 14.20 -8.89
C TYR A 56 -13.24 13.30 -9.17
N VAL A 57 -12.55 12.80 -8.16
CA VAL A 57 -11.44 11.85 -8.31
C VAL A 57 -11.90 10.46 -7.93
N GLY A 58 -12.09 9.60 -8.92
CA GLY A 58 -12.54 8.23 -8.71
C GLY A 58 -14.06 8.05 -8.91
N ILE A 59 -14.47 6.79 -8.83
CA ILE A 59 -15.85 6.32 -8.96
C ILE A 59 -16.27 5.60 -7.67
N PRO A 60 -17.55 5.24 -7.49
CA PRO A 60 -18.00 4.42 -6.36
C PRO A 60 -17.17 3.14 -6.21
N TRP A 61 -16.91 2.75 -4.96
CA TRP A 61 -16.12 1.54 -4.67
C TRP A 61 -16.76 0.28 -5.23
N GLU A 62 -18.06 0.23 -5.33
CA GLU A 62 -18.84 -0.88 -5.87
C GLU A 62 -18.38 -1.24 -7.28
N MET A 63 -18.22 -0.22 -8.13
CA MET A 63 -17.80 -0.41 -9.51
C MET A 63 -16.32 -0.88 -9.59
N GLY A 64 -15.43 -0.19 -8.88
CA GLY A 64 -14.00 -0.53 -8.93
C GLY A 64 -13.68 -1.86 -8.26
N LEU A 65 -14.34 -2.19 -7.16
CA LEU A 65 -14.17 -3.47 -6.47
C LEU A 65 -14.60 -4.64 -7.35
N THR A 66 -15.79 -4.53 -7.95
CA THR A 66 -16.33 -5.58 -8.82
C THR A 66 -15.43 -5.81 -10.03
N GLU A 67 -14.99 -4.74 -10.70
CA GLU A 67 -14.06 -4.84 -11.82
C GLU A 67 -12.75 -5.52 -11.41
N ALA A 68 -12.17 -5.11 -10.28
CA ALA A 68 -10.95 -5.71 -9.76
C ALA A 68 -11.14 -7.20 -9.43
N ASN A 69 -12.24 -7.56 -8.77
CA ASN A 69 -12.57 -8.95 -8.43
C ASN A 69 -12.73 -9.81 -9.68
N GLN A 70 -13.47 -9.34 -10.69
CA GLN A 70 -13.68 -10.05 -11.95
C GLN A 70 -12.35 -10.27 -12.69
N VAL A 71 -11.54 -9.23 -12.88
CA VAL A 71 -10.28 -9.33 -13.62
C VAL A 71 -9.26 -10.20 -12.88
N LEU A 72 -9.17 -10.11 -11.56
CA LEU A 72 -8.31 -10.97 -10.75
C LEU A 72 -8.74 -12.44 -10.86
N THR A 73 -10.04 -12.71 -10.87
CA THR A 73 -10.59 -14.07 -11.02
C THR A 73 -10.26 -14.64 -12.39
N LEU A 74 -10.55 -13.92 -13.47
CA LEU A 74 -10.25 -14.32 -14.84
C LEU A 74 -8.76 -14.59 -15.09
N ASN A 75 -7.87 -13.93 -14.34
CA ASN A 75 -6.43 -14.12 -14.45
C ASN A 75 -5.84 -15.12 -13.44
N ASN A 76 -6.65 -15.88 -12.71
CA ASN A 76 -6.21 -16.80 -11.65
C ASN A 76 -5.33 -16.14 -10.58
N LEU A 77 -5.64 -14.90 -10.23
CA LEU A 77 -4.90 -14.10 -9.24
C LEU A 77 -5.71 -13.84 -7.98
N ARG A 78 -7.05 -14.01 -8.02
CA ARG A 78 -7.95 -13.64 -6.93
C ARG A 78 -7.61 -14.33 -5.61
N HIS A 79 -7.33 -15.62 -5.65
CA HIS A 79 -6.99 -16.42 -4.47
C HIS A 79 -5.60 -16.11 -3.89
N LYS A 80 -4.78 -15.31 -4.58
CA LYS A 80 -3.40 -14.96 -4.16
C LYS A 80 -3.29 -13.64 -3.43
N VAL A 81 -4.33 -12.82 -3.40
CA VAL A 81 -4.31 -11.47 -2.87
C VAL A 81 -5.59 -11.16 -2.10
N THR A 82 -5.45 -10.56 -0.93
CA THR A 82 -6.59 -10.07 -0.15
C THR A 82 -7.14 -8.80 -0.78
N LEU A 83 -8.43 -8.78 -1.12
CA LEU A 83 -9.11 -7.55 -1.54
C LEU A 83 -9.71 -6.83 -0.33
N ARG A 84 -9.39 -5.55 -0.24
CA ARG A 84 -9.95 -4.62 0.74
C ARG A 84 -10.69 -3.51 0.01
N THR A 85 -11.74 -2.97 0.62
CA THR A 85 -12.41 -1.77 0.11
C THR A 85 -12.66 -0.74 1.20
N ASP A 86 -12.70 0.53 0.82
CA ASP A 86 -13.11 1.67 1.64
C ASP A 86 -13.86 2.72 0.80
N GLY A 87 -14.36 3.75 1.45
CA GLY A 87 -15.00 4.87 0.76
C GLY A 87 -16.52 4.87 0.90
N GLY A 88 -17.01 4.80 2.12
CA GLY A 88 -18.43 4.95 2.40
C GLY A 88 -19.09 3.80 3.13
N ILE A 89 -18.34 2.83 3.61
CA ILE A 89 -18.84 1.73 4.45
C ILE A 89 -19.34 2.29 5.79
N LYS A 90 -20.62 2.06 6.12
CA LYS A 90 -21.30 2.63 7.28
C LYS A 90 -22.04 1.59 8.12
N THR A 91 -22.61 0.57 7.49
CA THR A 91 -23.55 -0.40 8.08
C THR A 91 -23.05 -1.82 7.83
N GLY A 92 -23.65 -2.79 8.54
CA GLY A 92 -23.42 -4.21 8.26
C GLY A 92 -23.91 -4.62 6.87
N ARG A 93 -24.98 -3.98 6.38
CA ARG A 93 -25.45 -4.20 5.02
C ARG A 93 -24.40 -3.80 3.98
N ASP A 94 -23.72 -2.66 4.15
CA ASP A 94 -22.63 -2.26 3.24
C ASP A 94 -21.48 -3.27 3.24
N VAL A 95 -21.15 -3.83 4.42
CA VAL A 95 -20.14 -4.88 4.56
C VAL A 95 -20.53 -6.14 3.79
N VAL A 96 -21.78 -6.60 3.91
CA VAL A 96 -22.26 -7.80 3.21
C VAL A 96 -22.26 -7.57 1.70
N ILE A 97 -22.75 -6.43 1.23
CA ILE A 97 -22.70 -6.07 -0.21
C ILE A 97 -21.26 -6.04 -0.71
N ALA A 98 -20.35 -5.42 0.04
CA ALA A 98 -18.94 -5.38 -0.33
C ALA A 98 -18.32 -6.79 -0.38
N ALA A 99 -18.69 -7.69 0.54
CA ALA A 99 -18.29 -9.09 0.48
C ALA A 99 -18.80 -9.77 -0.79
N MET A 100 -20.09 -9.64 -1.09
CA MET A 100 -20.69 -10.18 -2.31
C MET A 100 -20.00 -9.66 -3.58
N MET A 101 -19.52 -8.42 -3.57
CA MET A 101 -18.73 -7.81 -4.66
C MET A 101 -17.25 -8.18 -4.64
N GLY A 102 -16.79 -8.94 -3.65
CA GLY A 102 -15.45 -9.53 -3.63
C GLY A 102 -14.49 -9.02 -2.55
N ALA A 103 -14.90 -8.15 -1.63
CA ALA A 103 -14.04 -7.70 -0.54
C ALA A 103 -13.95 -8.72 0.59
N GLU A 104 -12.78 -8.78 1.24
CA GLU A 104 -12.48 -9.60 2.42
C GLU A 104 -12.22 -8.74 3.65
N GLU A 105 -11.78 -7.50 3.44
CA GLU A 105 -11.48 -6.55 4.50
C GLU A 105 -12.11 -5.19 4.17
N TYR A 106 -12.57 -4.47 5.19
CA TYR A 106 -13.39 -3.28 5.05
C TYR A 106 -12.80 -2.12 5.82
N GLY A 107 -12.66 -0.97 5.16
CA GLY A 107 -12.20 0.26 5.79
C GLY A 107 -13.36 1.14 6.21
N VAL A 108 -13.53 1.37 7.50
CA VAL A 108 -14.57 2.23 8.07
C VAL A 108 -13.91 3.41 8.75
N ALA A 109 -13.97 4.59 8.12
CA ALA A 109 -13.32 5.80 8.65
C ALA A 109 -14.33 6.84 9.14
N THR A 110 -15.11 7.42 8.23
CA THR A 110 -16.03 8.55 8.56
C THR A 110 -17.04 8.16 9.63
N THR A 111 -17.63 6.97 9.55
CA THR A 111 -18.60 6.49 10.55
C THR A 111 -17.96 6.35 11.93
N ALA A 112 -16.72 5.84 11.98
CA ALA A 112 -15.95 5.77 13.23
C ALA A 112 -15.65 7.16 13.80
N LEU A 113 -15.29 8.13 12.95
CA LEU A 113 -15.08 9.52 13.37
C LEU A 113 -16.38 10.15 13.91
N VAL A 114 -17.53 9.89 13.28
CA VAL A 114 -18.84 10.37 13.74
C VAL A 114 -19.16 9.79 15.12
N ALA A 115 -18.93 8.49 15.33
CA ALA A 115 -19.09 7.85 16.64
C ALA A 115 -18.19 8.51 17.71
N MET A 116 -17.03 9.05 17.33
CA MET A 116 -16.10 9.77 18.19
C MET A 116 -16.47 11.25 18.42
N GLY A 117 -17.59 11.73 17.86
CA GLY A 117 -18.07 13.10 18.01
C GLY A 117 -17.73 14.02 16.83
N CYS A 118 -17.33 13.49 15.69
CA CYS A 118 -17.12 14.29 14.48
C CYS A 118 -18.47 14.82 13.94
N ILE A 119 -18.57 16.12 13.69
CA ILE A 119 -19.77 16.78 13.15
C ILE A 119 -19.65 17.08 11.63
N MET A 120 -18.66 16.51 10.95
CA MET A 120 -18.45 16.58 9.51
C MET A 120 -18.32 18.00 8.93
N VAL A 121 -17.77 18.95 9.68
CA VAL A 121 -17.48 20.32 9.24
C VAL A 121 -16.43 20.39 8.12
N ARG A 122 -15.66 19.33 7.91
CA ARG A 122 -14.63 19.25 6.86
C ARG A 122 -13.49 20.27 7.01
N GLN A 123 -13.16 20.67 8.23
CA GLN A 123 -11.99 21.52 8.55
C GLN A 123 -10.75 20.68 8.94
N CYS A 124 -10.69 19.43 8.52
CA CYS A 124 -9.61 18.52 8.90
C CYS A 124 -8.23 18.94 8.36
N HIS A 125 -8.20 19.72 7.28
CA HIS A 125 -6.97 20.19 6.62
C HIS A 125 -6.39 21.46 7.24
N SER A 126 -7.17 22.19 8.06
CA SER A 126 -6.81 23.53 8.53
C SER A 126 -6.33 23.58 9.98
N ASN A 127 -6.27 22.42 10.66
CA ASN A 127 -5.95 22.33 12.09
C ASN A 127 -6.96 23.07 13.02
N THR A 128 -8.16 23.38 12.51
CA THR A 128 -9.20 24.15 13.21
C THR A 128 -10.45 23.33 13.54
N CYS A 129 -10.31 22.02 13.74
CA CYS A 129 -11.45 21.16 14.04
C CYS A 129 -12.15 21.61 15.34
N PRO A 130 -13.42 22.07 15.27
CA PRO A 130 -14.08 22.66 16.42
C PRO A 130 -14.44 21.67 17.53
N VAL A 131 -14.43 20.38 17.23
CA VAL A 131 -14.73 19.28 18.18
C VAL A 131 -13.50 18.49 18.60
N GLY A 132 -12.30 18.95 18.23
CA GLY A 132 -11.05 18.34 18.70
C GLY A 132 -10.65 17.00 18.09
N VAL A 133 -11.44 16.42 17.18
CA VAL A 133 -11.16 15.08 16.61
C VAL A 133 -9.92 15.08 15.71
N CYS A 134 -9.71 16.18 14.97
CA CYS A 134 -8.70 16.24 13.92
C CYS A 134 -7.93 17.59 14.00
N THR A 135 -7.23 17.80 15.11
CA THR A 135 -6.43 19.00 15.34
C THR A 135 -5.27 18.72 16.29
N GLN A 136 -4.19 19.50 16.18
CA GLN A 136 -3.06 19.53 17.10
C GLN A 136 -3.11 20.73 18.05
N ASP A 137 -4.08 21.65 17.86
CA ASP A 137 -4.30 22.77 18.77
C ASP A 137 -4.80 22.27 20.13
N GLU A 138 -4.09 22.62 21.21
CA GLU A 138 -4.35 22.10 22.56
C GLU A 138 -5.76 22.46 23.05
N LYS A 139 -6.18 23.73 22.85
CA LYS A 139 -7.50 24.24 23.29
C LYS A 139 -8.66 23.55 22.55
N LEU A 140 -8.44 23.23 21.28
CA LEU A 140 -9.45 22.51 20.50
C LEU A 140 -9.47 21.01 20.86
N ARG A 141 -8.32 20.42 21.19
CA ARG A 141 -8.24 19.01 21.64
C ARG A 141 -8.95 18.76 22.96
N GLU A 142 -9.00 19.73 23.87
CA GLU A 142 -9.76 19.65 25.12
C GLU A 142 -11.26 19.42 24.91
N LYS A 143 -11.79 19.79 23.74
CA LYS A 143 -13.19 19.59 23.35
C LYS A 143 -13.49 18.16 22.87
N PHE A 144 -12.48 17.32 22.72
CA PHE A 144 -12.65 15.96 22.23
C PHE A 144 -13.35 15.08 23.27
N THR A 145 -14.52 14.54 22.91
CA THR A 145 -15.36 13.72 23.79
C THR A 145 -15.42 12.23 23.38
N GLY A 146 -14.58 11.84 22.45
CA GLY A 146 -14.52 10.45 21.97
C GLY A 146 -13.96 9.51 23.04
N THR A 147 -14.51 8.30 23.09
CA THR A 147 -14.03 7.22 23.96
C THR A 147 -13.88 5.93 23.18
N PRO A 148 -12.97 5.02 23.58
CA PRO A 148 -12.83 3.71 22.94
C PRO A 148 -14.13 2.92 22.90
N ASP A 149 -14.95 3.00 23.95
CA ASP A 149 -16.23 2.26 24.04
C ASP A 149 -17.22 2.62 22.92
N LYS A 150 -17.24 3.88 22.49
CA LYS A 150 -18.08 4.31 21.37
C LYS A 150 -17.71 3.58 20.07
N ILE A 151 -16.41 3.33 19.86
CA ILE A 151 -15.92 2.60 18.69
C ILE A 151 -16.22 1.10 18.84
N VAL A 152 -15.98 0.53 20.02
CA VAL A 152 -16.29 -0.87 20.30
C VAL A 152 -17.78 -1.13 20.04
N ASN A 153 -18.65 -0.27 20.56
CA ASN A 153 -20.10 -0.39 20.38
C ASN A 153 -20.48 -0.28 18.89
N LEU A 154 -19.94 0.70 18.16
CA LEU A 154 -20.21 0.86 16.72
C LEU A 154 -19.88 -0.44 15.95
N PHE A 155 -18.66 -0.96 16.14
CA PHE A 155 -18.26 -2.18 15.41
C PHE A 155 -19.00 -3.42 15.88
N THR A 156 -19.42 -3.49 17.14
CA THR A 156 -20.29 -4.56 17.65
C THR A 156 -21.64 -4.54 16.96
N PHE A 157 -22.25 -3.36 16.79
CA PHE A 157 -23.52 -3.22 16.08
C PHE A 157 -23.38 -3.57 14.60
N ILE A 158 -22.34 -3.10 13.92
CA ILE A 158 -22.07 -3.48 12.52
C ILE A 158 -21.92 -5.01 12.40
N ALA A 159 -21.17 -5.64 13.30
CA ALA A 159 -20.97 -7.08 13.27
C ALA A 159 -22.27 -7.86 13.57
N SER A 160 -23.11 -7.35 14.47
CA SER A 160 -24.43 -7.94 14.75
C SER A 160 -25.35 -7.88 13.54
N GLU A 161 -25.43 -6.73 12.87
CA GLU A 161 -26.20 -6.56 11.63
C GLU A 161 -25.69 -7.50 10.51
N VAL A 162 -24.36 -7.65 10.35
CA VAL A 162 -23.78 -8.62 9.40
C VAL A 162 -24.26 -10.04 9.72
N ARG A 163 -24.24 -10.44 11.00
CA ARG A 163 -24.68 -11.78 11.42
C ARG A 163 -26.15 -12.02 11.13
N GLU A 164 -26.98 -11.04 11.40
CA GLU A 164 -28.43 -11.09 11.14
C GLU A 164 -28.70 -11.29 9.64
N ILE A 165 -28.08 -10.47 8.78
CA ILE A 165 -28.24 -10.57 7.32
C ILE A 165 -27.74 -11.94 6.81
N LEU A 166 -26.59 -12.42 7.27
CA LEU A 166 -26.09 -13.73 6.87
C LEU A 166 -27.02 -14.87 7.31
N ALA A 167 -27.61 -14.78 8.51
CA ALA A 167 -28.56 -15.75 9.02
C ALA A 167 -29.85 -15.77 8.17
N GLU A 168 -30.38 -14.60 7.81
CA GLU A 168 -31.55 -14.47 6.93
C GLU A 168 -31.30 -15.08 5.54
N LEU A 169 -30.06 -14.92 5.02
CA LEU A 169 -29.65 -15.49 3.75
C LEU A 169 -29.25 -16.99 3.83
N GLY A 170 -29.18 -17.56 5.03
CA GLY A 170 -28.82 -18.96 5.25
C GLY A 170 -27.33 -19.26 5.20
N PHE A 171 -26.45 -18.26 5.34
CA PHE A 171 -25.00 -18.43 5.34
C PHE A 171 -24.41 -18.45 6.76
N LYS A 172 -23.37 -19.26 6.95
CA LYS A 172 -22.70 -19.41 8.25
C LYS A 172 -21.55 -18.44 8.46
N SER A 173 -20.93 -17.98 7.39
CA SER A 173 -19.77 -17.09 7.46
C SER A 173 -19.77 -16.05 6.34
N LEU A 174 -19.09 -14.94 6.57
CA LEU A 174 -18.89 -13.90 5.55
C LEU A 174 -18.11 -14.43 4.34
N ASN A 175 -17.21 -15.40 4.54
CA ASN A 175 -16.46 -16.03 3.45
C ASN A 175 -17.35 -16.76 2.45
N ASP A 176 -18.51 -17.24 2.88
CA ASP A 176 -19.43 -17.99 2.02
C ASP A 176 -20.09 -17.08 0.96
N VAL A 177 -20.14 -15.80 1.21
CA VAL A 177 -20.74 -14.80 0.31
C VAL A 177 -19.73 -13.98 -0.49
N ILE A 178 -18.42 -14.16 -0.27
CA ILE A 178 -17.42 -13.40 -1.01
C ILE A 178 -17.49 -13.70 -2.50
N GLY A 179 -17.61 -12.63 -3.31
CA GLY A 179 -17.70 -12.73 -4.77
C GLY A 179 -19.00 -13.35 -5.30
N ARG A 180 -20.05 -13.48 -4.46
CA ARG A 180 -21.36 -14.01 -4.81
C ARG A 180 -22.31 -12.90 -5.28
N THR A 181 -21.94 -12.22 -6.38
CA THR A 181 -22.75 -11.17 -6.99
C THR A 181 -24.12 -11.68 -7.52
N ASP A 182 -24.26 -12.99 -7.70
CA ASP A 182 -25.55 -13.64 -8.01
C ASP A 182 -26.59 -13.48 -6.90
N LEU A 183 -26.20 -13.10 -5.69
CA LEU A 183 -27.09 -12.78 -4.58
C LEU A 183 -27.59 -11.33 -4.58
N LEU A 184 -27.09 -10.52 -5.52
CA LEU A 184 -27.44 -9.12 -5.67
C LEU A 184 -28.41 -8.93 -6.86
N MET A 185 -29.35 -8.04 -6.69
CA MET A 185 -30.32 -7.68 -7.70
C MET A 185 -30.52 -6.17 -7.72
N GLN A 186 -30.52 -5.57 -8.91
CA GLN A 186 -30.92 -4.19 -9.06
C GLN A 186 -32.41 -4.05 -8.80
N VAL A 187 -32.78 -3.11 -7.95
CA VAL A 187 -34.18 -2.77 -7.67
C VAL A 187 -34.52 -1.40 -8.25
N SER A 188 -35.72 -1.27 -8.83
CA SER A 188 -36.23 0.01 -9.30
C SER A 188 -36.39 0.99 -8.14
N LYS A 189 -36.07 2.25 -8.38
CA LYS A 189 -36.34 3.38 -7.46
C LYS A 189 -37.57 4.18 -7.86
N ALA A 190 -38.33 3.71 -8.85
CA ALA A 190 -39.49 4.39 -9.41
C ALA A 190 -39.18 5.82 -9.88
N SER A 191 -37.97 6.06 -10.36
CA SER A 191 -37.51 7.33 -10.92
C SER A 191 -36.86 7.05 -12.29
N PRO A 192 -37.39 7.60 -13.39
CA PRO A 192 -36.88 7.34 -14.73
C PRO A 192 -35.33 7.56 -14.83
N ASN A 193 -34.85 8.64 -14.25
CA ASN A 193 -33.40 8.97 -14.31
C ASN A 193 -32.50 7.98 -13.55
N LEU A 194 -33.04 7.26 -12.56
CA LEU A 194 -32.28 6.25 -11.78
C LEU A 194 -32.47 4.85 -12.36
N ASP A 195 -33.65 4.59 -12.96
CA ASP A 195 -33.97 3.30 -13.53
C ASP A 195 -33.35 3.09 -14.92
N ASP A 196 -32.96 4.18 -15.61
CA ASP A 196 -32.19 4.13 -16.87
C ASP A 196 -30.75 3.62 -16.69
N LEU A 197 -30.23 3.62 -15.45
CA LEU A 197 -28.87 3.11 -15.15
C LEU A 197 -28.90 1.59 -15.03
N ASP A 198 -28.30 0.88 -15.97
CA ASP A 198 -28.13 -0.57 -15.90
C ASP A 198 -26.91 -0.94 -15.05
N LEU A 199 -27.17 -1.57 -13.90
CA LEU A 199 -26.13 -2.07 -12.97
C LEU A 199 -25.83 -3.57 -13.15
N ASN A 200 -26.53 -4.28 -14.05
CA ASN A 200 -26.32 -5.71 -14.26
C ASN A 200 -24.88 -6.09 -14.61
N PRO A 201 -24.10 -5.28 -15.34
CA PRO A 201 -22.68 -5.58 -15.59
C PRO A 201 -21.83 -5.74 -14.31
N LEU A 202 -22.24 -5.11 -13.19
CA LEU A 202 -21.56 -5.26 -11.89
C LEU A 202 -21.78 -6.63 -11.26
N PHE A 203 -22.85 -7.34 -11.66
CA PHE A 203 -23.24 -8.62 -11.06
C PHE A 203 -22.73 -9.84 -11.85
N VAL A 204 -22.07 -9.61 -12.97
CA VAL A 204 -21.47 -10.70 -13.76
C VAL A 204 -20.39 -11.41 -12.95
N GLN A 205 -20.54 -12.72 -12.78
CA GLN A 205 -19.55 -13.55 -12.10
C GLN A 205 -18.48 -14.04 -13.08
N ALA A 206 -17.22 -13.82 -12.73
CA ALA A 206 -16.13 -14.54 -13.35
C ALA A 206 -16.01 -15.93 -12.72
N ASP A 207 -15.75 -16.95 -13.53
CA ASP A 207 -15.54 -18.31 -13.07
C ASP A 207 -14.15 -18.44 -12.40
N PRO A 208 -14.08 -18.78 -11.11
CA PRO A 208 -12.81 -18.99 -10.43
C PRO A 208 -12.18 -20.35 -10.75
N GLY A 209 -12.88 -21.21 -11.51
CA GLY A 209 -12.50 -22.61 -11.70
C GLY A 209 -12.43 -23.35 -10.36
N ASN A 210 -11.30 -24.00 -10.09
CA ASN A 210 -11.07 -24.74 -8.84
C ASN A 210 -10.54 -23.84 -7.69
N ASN A 211 -10.33 -22.55 -7.93
CA ASN A 211 -9.77 -21.64 -6.93
C ASN A 211 -10.85 -21.05 -6.03
N LYS A 212 -10.44 -20.58 -4.86
CA LYS A 212 -11.32 -19.82 -3.95
C LYS A 212 -11.63 -18.45 -4.53
N ARG A 213 -12.82 -17.91 -4.18
CA ARG A 213 -13.21 -16.52 -4.48
C ARG A 213 -12.63 -15.49 -3.52
N TYR A 214 -11.85 -15.93 -2.54
CA TYR A 214 -11.13 -15.12 -1.55
C TYR A 214 -9.68 -15.58 -1.46
N CYS A 215 -8.84 -14.80 -0.77
CA CYS A 215 -7.44 -15.13 -0.59
C CYS A 215 -7.30 -16.34 0.35
N ASP A 216 -6.79 -17.44 -0.16
CA ASP A 216 -6.43 -18.63 0.63
C ASP A 216 -4.91 -18.82 0.75
N ASN A 217 -4.15 -17.88 0.21
CA ASN A 217 -2.70 -17.88 0.30
C ASN A 217 -2.27 -17.42 1.70
N VAL A 218 -1.94 -18.39 2.55
CA VAL A 218 -1.45 -18.14 3.90
C VAL A 218 0.02 -17.70 3.91
N GLU A 219 0.75 -17.96 2.84
CA GLU A 219 2.15 -17.60 2.74
C GLU A 219 2.34 -16.15 2.28
N ILE A 220 3.08 -15.39 3.08
CA ILE A 220 3.56 -14.07 2.68
C ILE A 220 4.54 -14.23 1.52
N ASN A 221 4.38 -13.43 0.47
CA ASN A 221 5.29 -13.45 -0.67
C ASN A 221 6.75 -13.24 -0.23
N LYS A 222 7.60 -14.22 -0.51
CA LYS A 222 9.02 -14.18 -0.13
C LYS A 222 9.73 -13.03 -0.87
N VAL A 223 10.69 -12.43 -0.19
CA VAL A 223 11.63 -11.49 -0.81
C VAL A 223 12.60 -12.32 -1.64
N PRO A 224 12.83 -11.96 -2.91
CA PRO A 224 13.91 -12.58 -3.69
C PRO A 224 15.27 -12.35 -3.01
N ASP A 225 16.22 -13.23 -3.25
CA ASP A 225 17.59 -13.00 -2.83
C ASP A 225 18.11 -11.67 -3.37
N THR A 226 18.82 -10.95 -2.54
CA THR A 226 19.28 -9.59 -2.84
C THR A 226 20.79 -9.50 -2.74
N LEU A 227 21.38 -8.64 -3.53
CA LEU A 227 22.84 -8.40 -3.47
C LEU A 227 23.29 -8.03 -2.05
N ASP A 228 22.51 -7.24 -1.32
CA ASP A 228 22.78 -6.92 0.10
C ASP A 228 22.92 -8.18 0.96
N GLN A 229 22.11 -9.19 0.70
CA GLN A 229 22.13 -10.45 1.45
C GLN A 229 23.36 -11.30 1.09
N GLU A 230 23.75 -11.28 -0.17
CA GLU A 230 24.92 -12.01 -0.66
C GLU A 230 26.23 -11.44 -0.11
N ILE A 231 26.35 -10.09 -0.07
CA ILE A 231 27.59 -9.43 0.33
C ILE A 231 27.68 -9.17 1.84
N TRP A 232 26.57 -9.20 2.58
CA TRP A 232 26.54 -8.90 4.01
C TRP A 232 27.51 -9.75 4.86
N PRO A 233 27.63 -11.07 4.67
CA PRO A 233 28.56 -11.90 5.47
C PRO A 233 30.02 -11.45 5.33
N GLU A 234 30.44 -10.99 4.15
CA GLU A 234 31.78 -10.46 3.92
C GLU A 234 31.96 -9.11 4.62
N ILE A 235 30.96 -8.23 4.52
CA ILE A 235 30.93 -6.94 5.20
C ILE A 235 31.02 -7.13 6.72
N GLU A 236 30.19 -7.98 7.28
CA GLU A 236 30.12 -8.24 8.71
C GLU A 236 31.46 -8.76 9.25
N LYS A 237 32.06 -9.72 8.56
CA LYS A 237 33.38 -10.25 8.91
C LYS A 237 34.48 -9.19 8.88
N SER A 238 34.42 -8.27 7.92
CA SER A 238 35.39 -7.17 7.81
C SER A 238 35.23 -6.17 8.94
N LEU A 239 33.98 -5.84 9.29
CA LEU A 239 33.68 -4.95 10.42
C LEU A 239 34.14 -5.55 11.77
N ASP A 240 33.89 -6.83 11.99
CA ASP A 240 34.29 -7.51 13.23
C ASP A 240 35.82 -7.58 13.39
N ASN A 241 36.56 -7.62 12.30
CA ASN A 241 38.02 -7.61 12.29
C ASN A 241 38.64 -6.20 12.18
N LEU A 242 37.80 -5.13 12.23
CA LEU A 242 38.23 -3.73 12.05
C LEU A 242 39.01 -3.50 10.74
N LYS A 243 38.70 -4.27 9.69
CA LYS A 243 39.32 -4.17 8.39
C LYS A 243 38.49 -3.32 7.45
N LYS A 244 39.13 -2.42 6.76
CA LYS A 244 38.48 -1.66 5.69
C LYS A 244 38.13 -2.60 4.53
N ILE A 245 36.93 -2.45 3.97
CA ILE A 245 36.54 -3.17 2.76
C ILE A 245 37.06 -2.41 1.56
N ASP A 246 38.04 -3.00 0.88
CA ASP A 246 38.62 -2.46 -0.36
C ASP A 246 38.29 -3.38 -1.53
N LYS A 247 37.02 -3.60 -1.76
CA LYS A 247 36.50 -4.44 -2.83
C LYS A 247 35.42 -3.71 -3.61
N GLU A 248 35.47 -3.87 -4.92
CA GLU A 248 34.43 -3.40 -5.82
C GLU A 248 33.44 -4.52 -6.11
N PHE A 249 32.16 -4.27 -5.80
CA PHE A 249 31.08 -5.20 -6.08
C PHE A 249 30.46 -4.89 -7.44
N ILE A 250 30.19 -5.93 -8.21
CA ILE A 250 29.46 -5.78 -9.48
C ILE A 250 27.98 -5.65 -9.19
N ILE A 251 27.36 -4.60 -9.73
CA ILE A 251 25.92 -4.35 -9.61
C ILE A 251 25.25 -4.35 -10.97
N LYS A 252 24.02 -4.90 -11.03
CA LYS A 252 23.18 -4.95 -12.23
C LYS A 252 21.86 -4.24 -11.96
N ASN A 253 21.17 -3.82 -13.02
CA ASN A 253 19.86 -3.17 -12.93
C ASN A 253 18.77 -4.05 -12.32
N THR A 254 18.98 -5.36 -12.23
CA THR A 254 18.13 -6.29 -11.51
C THR A 254 18.34 -6.26 -10.00
N ASN A 255 19.49 -5.76 -9.51
CA ASN A 255 19.81 -5.61 -8.09
C ASN A 255 19.14 -4.33 -7.55
N ARG A 256 17.95 -4.47 -6.98
CA ARG A 256 17.12 -3.38 -6.49
C ARG A 256 17.31 -3.14 -5.00
N ALA A 257 17.18 -1.89 -4.57
CA ALA A 257 17.24 -1.45 -3.17
C ALA A 257 18.55 -1.84 -2.46
N VAL A 258 19.67 -1.85 -3.21
CA VAL A 258 20.99 -2.12 -2.66
C VAL A 258 21.39 -1.02 -1.68
N GLY A 259 21.93 -1.39 -0.53
CA GLY A 259 22.26 -0.51 0.59
C GLY A 259 21.19 -0.42 1.68
N THR A 260 19.93 -0.74 1.38
CA THR A 260 18.83 -0.66 2.35
C THR A 260 18.99 -1.66 3.51
N ARG A 261 19.25 -2.92 3.18
CA ARG A 261 19.43 -3.99 4.18
C ARG A 261 20.75 -3.85 4.92
N ILE A 262 21.78 -3.47 4.20
CA ILE A 262 23.10 -3.17 4.79
C ILE A 262 22.96 -2.07 5.85
N SER A 263 22.31 -0.97 5.52
CA SER A 263 22.04 0.13 6.44
C SER A 263 21.27 -0.32 7.67
N HIS A 264 20.21 -1.13 7.48
CA HIS A 264 19.44 -1.69 8.59
C HIS A 264 20.32 -2.57 9.51
N ASN A 265 21.14 -3.44 8.93
CA ASN A 265 21.99 -4.34 9.70
C ASN A 265 23.07 -3.57 10.49
N LEU A 266 23.66 -2.53 9.89
CA LEU A 266 24.57 -1.62 10.59
C LEU A 266 23.90 -0.97 11.80
N TYR A 267 22.71 -0.39 11.58
CA TYR A 267 21.95 0.24 12.65
C TYR A 267 21.61 -0.75 13.78
N LYS A 268 21.17 -1.96 13.43
CA LYS A 268 20.82 -3.00 14.39
C LYS A 268 22.02 -3.48 15.22
N LYS A 269 23.20 -3.54 14.60
CA LYS A 269 24.43 -4.04 15.24
C LYS A 269 25.11 -2.98 16.12
N TYR A 270 25.19 -1.73 15.67
CA TYR A 270 25.98 -0.68 16.32
C TYR A 270 25.14 0.42 16.97
N GLY A 271 23.86 0.58 16.60
CA GLY A 271 23.01 1.71 17.00
C GLY A 271 23.34 2.99 16.21
N TYR A 272 22.38 3.90 16.12
CA TYR A 272 22.50 5.12 15.30
C TYR A 272 23.58 6.10 15.82
N GLU A 273 23.68 6.26 17.13
CA GLU A 273 24.57 7.23 17.76
C GLU A 273 26.06 6.87 17.62
N LYS A 274 26.36 5.59 17.56
CA LYS A 274 27.74 5.08 17.46
C LYS A 274 28.28 5.04 16.04
N LEU A 275 27.45 5.27 15.04
CA LEU A 275 27.89 5.28 13.65
C LEU A 275 28.47 6.66 13.29
N GLU A 276 29.77 6.71 13.06
CA GLU A 276 30.44 7.88 12.50
C GLU A 276 30.11 8.03 11.00
N GLU A 277 30.30 9.22 10.44
CA GLU A 277 30.16 9.44 9.00
C GLU A 277 31.14 8.54 8.22
N ASN A 278 30.62 7.89 7.17
CA ASN A 278 31.40 6.98 6.33
C ASN A 278 32.06 5.81 7.09
N PHE A 279 31.45 5.35 8.16
CA PHE A 279 31.90 4.20 8.94
C PHE A 279 32.12 2.96 8.06
N LEU A 280 31.22 2.71 7.13
CA LEU A 280 31.32 1.68 6.10
C LEU A 280 31.27 2.33 4.72
N SER A 281 32.32 2.16 3.93
CA SER A 281 32.35 2.60 2.52
C SER A 281 32.35 1.38 1.60
N LEU A 282 31.40 1.34 0.66
CA LEU A 282 31.25 0.26 -0.31
C LEU A 282 31.37 0.82 -1.73
N ASN A 283 32.11 0.12 -2.57
CA ASN A 283 32.32 0.47 -3.96
C ASN A 283 31.56 -0.51 -4.87
N PHE A 284 30.86 0.04 -5.86
CA PHE A 284 30.09 -0.72 -6.84
C PHE A 284 30.48 -0.29 -8.25
N LYS A 285 30.47 -1.25 -9.18
CA LYS A 285 30.65 -1.01 -10.62
C LYS A 285 29.51 -1.61 -11.42
N GLY A 286 28.89 -0.82 -12.29
CA GLY A 286 27.80 -1.26 -13.18
C GLY A 286 26.56 -0.39 -13.10
N SER A 287 25.42 -0.94 -13.50
CA SER A 287 24.14 -0.23 -13.49
C SER A 287 23.30 -0.66 -12.28
N ALA A 288 23.08 0.23 -11.34
CA ALA A 288 22.26 -0.06 -10.17
C ALA A 288 20.76 -0.09 -10.52
N GLY A 289 20.04 -1.06 -9.97
CA GLY A 289 18.60 -1.13 -10.09
C GLY A 289 17.88 -0.05 -9.27
N GLN A 290 16.55 -0.03 -9.36
CA GLN A 290 15.69 0.93 -8.66
C GLN A 290 15.99 1.02 -7.16
N SER A 291 15.92 2.24 -6.61
CA SER A 291 16.05 2.52 -5.17
C SER A 291 17.44 2.22 -4.59
N PHE A 292 18.49 2.44 -5.36
CA PHE A 292 19.87 2.35 -4.85
C PHE A 292 20.06 3.30 -3.65
N GLY A 293 20.53 2.80 -2.52
CA GLY A 293 20.69 3.56 -1.29
C GLY A 293 19.38 4.02 -0.63
N ALA A 294 18.23 3.43 -0.96
CA ALA A 294 16.98 3.80 -0.33
C ALA A 294 17.02 3.56 1.18
N PHE A 295 16.56 4.56 1.95
CA PHE A 295 16.57 4.57 3.42
C PHE A 295 17.94 4.33 4.05
N ALA A 296 19.01 4.59 3.30
CA ALA A 296 20.36 4.51 3.84
C ALA A 296 20.56 5.57 4.93
N SER A 297 21.10 5.15 6.07
CA SER A 297 21.30 5.97 7.26
C SER A 297 22.75 6.33 7.47
N LYS A 298 22.99 7.22 8.42
CA LYS A 298 24.33 7.63 8.88
C LYS A 298 25.26 6.43 9.04
N GLY A 299 26.53 6.61 8.70
CA GLY A 299 27.58 5.59 8.75
C GLY A 299 27.80 4.84 7.45
N LEU A 300 26.87 4.88 6.48
CA LEU A 300 27.03 4.19 5.20
C LEU A 300 27.42 5.16 4.08
N LYS A 301 28.45 4.80 3.34
CA LYS A 301 28.84 5.47 2.09
C LYS A 301 28.78 4.47 0.94
N LEU A 302 28.02 4.80 -0.10
CA LEU A 302 27.88 4.02 -1.32
C LEU A 302 28.50 4.77 -2.49
N ASN A 303 29.54 4.20 -3.08
CA ASN A 303 30.19 4.74 -4.27
C ASN A 303 29.81 3.85 -5.45
N LEU A 304 29.22 4.43 -6.49
CA LEU A 304 28.87 3.73 -7.72
C LEU A 304 29.66 4.31 -8.88
N LYS A 305 30.43 3.45 -9.56
CA LYS A 305 31.02 3.76 -10.85
C LYS A 305 30.15 3.17 -11.95
N GLY A 306 29.26 3.99 -12.50
CA GLY A 306 28.22 3.54 -13.43
C GLY A 306 27.01 4.47 -13.42
N ASP A 307 25.83 3.88 -13.56
CA ASP A 307 24.55 4.56 -13.55
C ASP A 307 23.56 3.90 -12.59
N ALA A 308 22.47 4.56 -12.29
CA ALA A 308 21.42 4.05 -11.42
C ALA A 308 20.03 4.38 -11.95
N ASN A 309 19.07 3.48 -11.71
CA ASN A 309 17.67 3.69 -12.01
C ASN A 309 17.01 4.63 -10.97
N ASP A 310 15.70 4.85 -11.13
CA ASP A 310 14.91 5.76 -10.32
C ASP A 310 15.02 5.53 -8.80
N TYR A 311 14.68 6.58 -8.06
CA TYR A 311 14.59 6.58 -6.59
C TYR A 311 15.91 6.36 -5.87
N VAL A 312 17.03 6.81 -6.43
CA VAL A 312 18.32 6.85 -5.71
C VAL A 312 18.15 7.63 -4.41
N GLY A 313 18.63 7.07 -3.32
CA GLY A 313 18.57 7.71 -2.01
C GLY A 313 17.15 8.04 -1.51
N LYS A 314 16.12 7.35 -1.99
CA LYS A 314 14.75 7.56 -1.49
C LYS A 314 14.68 7.44 0.03
N GLY A 315 14.30 8.51 0.73
CA GLY A 315 14.26 8.53 2.20
C GLY A 315 15.65 8.44 2.84
N LEU A 316 16.69 8.94 2.16
CA LEU A 316 18.06 9.00 2.66
C LEU A 316 18.10 9.70 4.02
N SER A 317 18.79 9.12 4.99
CA SER A 317 18.89 9.61 6.35
C SER A 317 20.33 9.60 6.86
N GLY A 318 21.17 10.49 6.33
CA GLY A 318 22.54 10.72 6.77
C GLY A 318 23.61 9.80 6.13
N ALA A 319 23.28 8.94 5.18
CA ALA A 319 24.27 8.25 4.36
C ALA A 319 24.81 9.15 3.24
N THR A 320 25.96 8.77 2.69
CA THR A 320 26.56 9.43 1.52
C THR A 320 26.44 8.53 0.31
N ILE A 321 25.93 9.06 -0.80
CA ILE A 321 25.88 8.36 -2.10
C ILE A 321 26.68 9.17 -3.11
N SER A 322 27.61 8.52 -3.80
CA SER A 322 28.39 9.12 -4.88
C SER A 322 28.24 8.25 -6.14
N ILE A 323 27.78 8.85 -7.23
CA ILE A 323 27.63 8.18 -8.52
C ILE A 323 28.55 8.90 -9.52
N LYS A 324 29.41 8.15 -10.17
CA LYS A 324 30.34 8.65 -11.18
C LYS A 324 30.25 7.80 -12.44
N LEU A 325 30.33 8.44 -13.58
CA LEU A 325 30.42 7.74 -14.85
C LEU A 325 31.66 6.84 -14.89
N PRO A 326 31.59 5.70 -15.60
CA PRO A 326 32.78 4.92 -15.96
C PRO A 326 33.74 5.77 -16.77
N ASP A 327 35.05 5.56 -16.59
CA ASP A 327 36.10 6.30 -17.34
C ASP A 327 36.01 6.02 -18.84
N GLU A 328 35.45 4.85 -19.22
CA GLU A 328 35.23 4.40 -20.59
C GLU A 328 33.93 4.95 -21.21
N SER A 329 33.17 5.79 -20.52
CA SER A 329 31.91 6.31 -21.01
C SER A 329 32.08 7.25 -22.19
N ASN A 330 31.41 6.95 -23.29
CA ASN A 330 31.50 7.71 -24.55
C ASN A 330 30.39 8.75 -24.74
N PHE A 331 29.46 8.90 -23.76
CA PHE A 331 28.41 9.89 -23.92
C PHE A 331 28.78 11.26 -23.37
N CYS A 332 28.27 12.28 -24.02
CA CYS A 332 28.54 13.66 -23.67
C CYS A 332 27.78 14.06 -22.38
N LEU A 333 28.46 14.63 -21.42
CA LEU A 333 27.87 15.14 -20.17
C LEU A 333 26.91 16.33 -20.40
N LEU A 334 26.92 16.94 -21.60
CA LEU A 334 26.03 18.04 -21.96
C LEU A 334 24.67 17.57 -22.47
N TYR A 335 24.48 16.29 -22.77
CA TYR A 335 23.20 15.72 -23.16
C TYR A 335 22.44 15.24 -21.92
N THR A 336 22.14 16.15 -21.01
CA THR A 336 21.16 15.90 -19.96
C THR A 336 19.77 16.30 -20.48
N SER A 337 18.74 15.49 -20.25
CA SER A 337 17.38 15.96 -20.45
C SER A 337 17.18 17.22 -19.63
N PRO A 338 16.69 18.32 -20.20
CA PRO A 338 16.38 19.51 -19.42
C PRO A 338 15.39 19.13 -18.32
N SER A 339 15.78 19.39 -17.07
CA SER A 339 14.86 19.22 -15.95
C SER A 339 13.72 20.24 -16.11
N PRO A 340 12.46 19.89 -15.89
CA PRO A 340 11.36 20.86 -15.86
C PRO A 340 11.52 21.93 -14.77
N ARG A 341 12.58 21.86 -14.00
CA ARG A 341 12.88 22.78 -12.88
C ARG A 341 14.12 23.64 -13.13
N ASP A 342 14.79 23.49 -14.25
CA ASP A 342 15.93 24.33 -14.64
C ASP A 342 15.46 25.56 -15.41
#